data_ebf5864cab421df9864cdc0b95c5b608
#
_entry.id   ebf5864cab421df9864cdc0b95c5b608
#
_cell.length_a   1.000
_cell.length_b   1.000
_cell.length_c   1.000
_cell.angle_alpha   90.00
_cell.angle_beta   90.00
_cell.angle_gamma   90.00
#
_symmetry.space_group_name_H-M   'P 1'
#
loop_
_entity.id
_entity.type
_entity.pdbx_description
1 polymer ?
#
loop_
_entity_poly.entity_id
_entity_poly.type
_entity_poly.pdbx_seq_one_letter_code
_entity_poly.pdbx_strand_id
1 'polypeptide(L)'
;MTRIDPKTAAAVSIDMHRGHLDPSVATLPLPAESCRRVIGAARKLFGVLRSRGVPTVHVVTSYRDPAESLSNPFWRAISQDPGMSRSAASRHNMAGSPGTQVIPELLDPRDVVVDRKKRYDCFHGTDLDFVLQRKLSARTLILTGVNTNSCVLCTAFEANARDYEVVVASDCVDTMDGAEMHSFALRNMAITVARVLRSDEILASLG
;
A
#
# COMPACT_ATOMS: atom_id res chain seq x y z
N MET A 1 -22.90 11.19 2.26
CA MET A 1 -21.72 10.31 2.29
C MET A 1 -21.69 9.59 3.63
N THR A 2 -21.39 8.31 3.65
CA THR A 2 -21.22 7.55 4.91
C THR A 2 -20.03 8.12 5.67
N ARG A 3 -20.24 8.47 6.95
CA ARG A 3 -19.17 9.00 7.81
C ARG A 3 -18.17 7.89 8.15
N ILE A 4 -16.92 8.24 8.26
CA ILE A 4 -15.85 7.36 8.74
C ILE A 4 -15.70 7.61 10.24
N ASP A 5 -15.90 6.58 11.06
CA ASP A 5 -15.68 6.66 12.51
C ASP A 5 -14.19 6.52 12.80
N PRO A 6 -13.52 7.58 13.31
CA PRO A 6 -12.10 7.52 13.63
C PRO A 6 -11.72 6.43 14.64
N LYS A 7 -12.64 6.03 15.51
CA LYS A 7 -12.41 5.02 16.55
C LYS A 7 -12.27 3.61 15.99
N THR A 8 -12.83 3.37 14.82
CA THR A 8 -12.83 2.05 14.14
C THR A 8 -12.20 2.12 12.75
N ALA A 9 -11.54 3.21 12.41
CA ALA A 9 -10.79 3.36 11.16
C ALA A 9 -9.30 3.09 11.39
N ALA A 10 -8.62 2.57 10.36
CA ALA A 10 -7.17 2.46 10.30
C ALA A 10 -6.67 2.83 8.89
N ALA A 11 -5.57 3.56 8.80
CA ALA A 11 -4.87 3.78 7.55
C ALA A 11 -3.92 2.61 7.29
N VAL A 12 -3.96 2.04 6.08
CA VAL A 12 -3.04 0.99 5.64
C VAL A 12 -2.18 1.54 4.51
N SER A 13 -0.89 1.69 4.80
CA SER A 13 0.12 2.21 3.89
C SER A 13 0.84 1.05 3.22
N ILE A 14 0.48 0.79 1.96
CA ILE A 14 0.89 -0.41 1.21
C ILE A 14 2.16 -0.11 0.42
N ASP A 15 3.26 -0.79 0.76
CA ASP A 15 4.54 -0.73 0.06
C ASP A 15 5.08 0.70 -0.17
N MET A 16 4.77 1.65 0.74
CA MET A 16 5.33 3.00 0.71
C MET A 16 6.74 3.01 1.32
N HIS A 17 7.60 2.19 0.77
CA HIS A 17 8.98 1.98 1.17
C HIS A 17 9.96 2.47 0.11
N ARG A 18 11.23 2.59 0.48
CA ARG A 18 12.28 3.13 -0.39
C ARG A 18 12.49 2.29 -1.65
N GLY A 19 12.20 0.99 -1.62
CA GLY A 19 12.32 0.09 -2.78
C GLY A 19 11.40 0.41 -3.96
N HIS A 20 10.36 1.25 -3.76
CA HIS A 20 9.49 1.80 -4.80
C HIS A 20 9.62 3.32 -4.94
N LEU A 21 9.77 4.05 -3.83
CA LEU A 21 9.54 5.49 -3.79
C LEU A 21 10.81 6.33 -3.62
N ASP A 22 11.97 5.71 -3.43
CA ASP A 22 13.27 6.41 -3.37
C ASP A 22 14.14 6.00 -4.58
N PRO A 23 14.28 6.86 -5.60
CA PRO A 23 15.04 6.54 -6.80
C PRO A 23 16.50 6.15 -6.54
N SER A 24 17.08 6.53 -5.40
CA SER A 24 18.48 6.23 -5.08
C SER A 24 18.72 4.75 -4.72
N VAL A 25 17.69 4.02 -4.30
CA VAL A 25 17.79 2.63 -3.84
C VAL A 25 16.70 1.71 -4.41
N ALA A 26 15.72 2.27 -5.10
CA ALA A 26 14.58 1.51 -5.62
C ALA A 26 15.00 0.51 -6.69
N THR A 27 14.52 -0.72 -6.55
CA THR A 27 14.70 -1.79 -7.55
C THR A 27 13.50 -1.91 -8.49
N LEU A 28 12.34 -1.45 -8.06
CA LEU A 28 11.11 -1.35 -8.86
C LEU A 28 10.51 0.07 -8.70
N PRO A 29 11.18 1.11 -9.23
CA PRO A 29 10.81 2.50 -8.98
C PRO A 29 9.54 2.92 -9.71
N LEU A 30 8.74 3.77 -9.05
CA LEU A 30 7.78 4.62 -9.72
C LEU A 30 8.50 5.81 -10.40
N PRO A 31 7.84 6.48 -11.36
CA PRO A 31 8.32 7.77 -11.88
C PRO A 31 8.54 8.77 -10.73
N ALA A 32 9.61 9.54 -10.78
CA ALA A 32 10.01 10.45 -9.69
C ALA A 32 8.93 11.49 -9.33
N GLU A 33 8.15 11.96 -10.31
CA GLU A 33 7.02 12.86 -10.07
C GLU A 33 5.92 12.17 -9.27
N SER A 34 5.58 10.93 -9.63
CA SER A 34 4.63 10.08 -8.91
C SER A 34 5.07 9.86 -7.47
N CYS A 35 6.36 9.57 -7.25
CA CYS A 35 6.92 9.43 -5.90
C CYS A 35 6.66 10.69 -5.05
N ARG A 36 7.03 11.87 -5.56
CA ARG A 36 6.85 13.15 -4.84
C ARG A 36 5.37 13.42 -4.54
N ARG A 37 4.49 13.19 -5.51
CA ARG A 37 3.06 13.42 -5.37
C ARG A 37 2.45 12.51 -4.30
N VAL A 38 2.69 11.21 -4.40
CA VAL A 38 2.12 10.19 -3.47
C VAL A 38 2.66 10.40 -2.05
N ILE A 39 3.97 10.59 -1.87
CA ILE A 39 4.57 10.87 -0.56
C ILE A 39 3.98 12.14 0.04
N GLY A 40 3.90 13.22 -0.73
CA GLY A 40 3.39 14.50 -0.26
C GLY A 40 1.91 14.45 0.16
N ALA A 41 1.06 13.75 -0.60
CA ALA A 41 -0.34 13.57 -0.29
C ALA A 41 -0.52 12.66 0.95
N ALA A 42 0.17 11.52 0.99
CA ALA A 42 0.08 10.57 2.11
C ALA A 42 0.59 11.20 3.42
N ARG A 43 1.68 11.99 3.39
CA ARG A 43 2.19 12.68 4.56
C ARG A 43 1.15 13.61 5.18
N LYS A 44 0.44 14.38 4.35
CA LYS A 44 -0.63 15.28 4.79
C LYS A 44 -1.80 14.48 5.38
N LEU A 45 -2.25 13.45 4.67
CA LEU A 45 -3.33 12.58 5.12
C LEU A 45 -3.01 11.93 6.48
N PHE A 46 -1.87 11.26 6.60
CA PHE A 46 -1.47 10.58 7.84
C PHE A 46 -1.29 11.54 9.02
N GLY A 47 -0.77 12.75 8.78
CA GLY A 47 -0.65 13.78 9.81
C GLY A 47 -2.01 14.12 10.46
N VAL A 48 -3.05 14.32 9.63
CA VAL A 48 -4.40 14.62 10.13
C VAL A 48 -5.06 13.36 10.72
N LEU A 49 -4.94 12.19 10.09
CA LEU A 49 -5.49 10.95 10.62
C LEU A 49 -4.97 10.65 12.03
N ARG A 50 -3.65 10.74 12.24
CA ARG A 50 -3.02 10.56 13.56
C ARG A 50 -3.51 11.58 14.60
N SER A 51 -3.71 12.85 14.21
CA SER A 51 -4.25 13.88 15.13
C SER A 51 -5.70 13.61 15.54
N ARG A 52 -6.43 12.82 14.73
CA ARG A 52 -7.80 12.38 15.00
C ARG A 52 -7.87 11.00 15.67
N GLY A 53 -6.73 10.41 16.04
CA GLY A 53 -6.64 9.11 16.69
C GLY A 53 -6.75 7.91 15.75
N VAL A 54 -6.73 8.11 14.42
CA VAL A 54 -6.72 7.03 13.44
C VAL A 54 -5.29 6.47 13.30
N PRO A 55 -5.06 5.19 13.66
CA PRO A 55 -3.73 4.58 13.56
C PRO A 55 -3.31 4.35 12.11
N THR A 56 -2.00 4.34 11.88
CA THR A 56 -1.39 3.96 10.60
C THR A 56 -0.67 2.63 10.73
N VAL A 57 -0.90 1.74 9.76
CA VAL A 57 -0.20 0.45 9.61
C VAL A 57 0.57 0.49 8.29
N HIS A 58 1.89 0.42 8.35
CA HIS A 58 2.74 0.29 7.17
C HIS A 58 2.94 -1.18 6.84
N VAL A 59 2.58 -1.59 5.64
CA VAL A 59 2.82 -2.96 5.15
C VAL A 59 3.96 -2.93 4.16
N VAL A 60 5.01 -3.70 4.41
CA VAL A 60 6.25 -3.67 3.65
C VAL A 60 6.55 -5.04 3.05
N THR A 61 6.78 -5.06 1.75
CA THR A 61 7.31 -6.24 1.06
C THR A 61 8.78 -6.45 1.45
N SER A 62 9.13 -7.67 1.88
CA SER A 62 10.52 -8.07 2.07
C SER A 62 10.73 -9.55 1.80
N TYR A 63 11.88 -9.92 1.24
CA TYR A 63 12.26 -11.30 0.93
C TYR A 63 13.58 -11.64 1.59
N ARG A 64 13.71 -12.86 2.13
CA ARG A 64 14.97 -13.36 2.72
C ARG A 64 16.05 -13.59 1.66
N ASP A 65 15.59 -14.08 0.50
CA ASP A 65 16.45 -14.38 -0.64
C ASP A 65 15.64 -14.33 -1.96
N PRO A 66 16.29 -14.36 -3.13
CA PRO A 66 15.62 -14.36 -4.43
C PRO A 66 14.67 -15.56 -4.64
N ALA A 67 14.90 -16.70 -4.00
CA ALA A 67 14.05 -17.87 -4.16
C ALA A 67 12.64 -17.62 -3.58
N GLU A 68 12.51 -16.81 -2.52
CA GLU A 68 11.20 -16.43 -1.99
C GLU A 68 10.36 -15.64 -2.98
N SER A 69 10.93 -14.65 -3.67
CA SER A 69 10.20 -13.89 -4.68
C SER A 69 9.91 -14.75 -5.90
N LEU A 70 10.90 -15.50 -6.39
CA LEU A 70 10.79 -16.36 -7.57
C LEU A 70 10.09 -17.70 -7.32
N SER A 71 9.64 -17.99 -6.10
CA SER A 71 8.78 -19.13 -5.82
C SER A 71 7.43 -19.03 -6.56
N ASN A 72 6.97 -17.81 -6.86
CA ASN A 72 5.81 -17.59 -7.71
C ASN A 72 6.21 -17.85 -9.19
N PRO A 73 5.53 -18.78 -9.89
CA PRO A 73 5.88 -19.13 -11.28
C PRO A 73 5.78 -17.95 -12.26
N PHE A 74 4.76 -17.10 -12.11
CA PHE A 74 4.59 -15.91 -12.94
C PHE A 74 5.72 -14.90 -12.72
N TRP A 75 6.09 -14.59 -11.47
CA TRP A 75 7.19 -13.67 -11.20
C TRP A 75 8.54 -14.21 -11.65
N ARG A 76 8.73 -15.53 -11.57
CA ARG A 76 9.91 -16.19 -12.14
C ARG A 76 9.99 -15.98 -13.65
N ALA A 77 8.88 -16.16 -14.36
CA ALA A 77 8.84 -15.97 -15.81
C ALA A 77 9.14 -14.51 -16.20
N ILE A 78 8.44 -13.54 -15.58
CA ILE A 78 8.63 -12.11 -15.92
C ILE A 78 10.00 -11.57 -15.52
N SER A 79 10.66 -12.15 -14.51
CA SER A 79 12.01 -11.73 -14.12
C SER A 79 13.08 -12.08 -15.17
N GLN A 80 12.76 -12.96 -16.10
CA GLN A 80 13.62 -13.34 -17.23
C GLN A 80 13.42 -12.45 -18.47
N ASP A 81 12.40 -11.60 -18.47
CA ASP A 81 12.10 -10.67 -19.57
C ASP A 81 12.46 -9.23 -19.17
N PRO A 82 13.56 -8.67 -19.73
CA PRO A 82 13.99 -7.29 -19.42
C PRO A 82 12.97 -6.21 -19.84
N GLY A 83 12.04 -6.52 -20.74
CA GLY A 83 10.97 -5.61 -21.18
C GLY A 83 9.83 -5.48 -20.19
N MET A 84 9.74 -6.36 -19.20
CA MET A 84 8.68 -6.33 -18.20
C MET A 84 9.00 -5.36 -17.05
N SER A 85 8.00 -4.59 -16.63
CA SER A 85 8.13 -3.61 -15.54
C SER A 85 8.64 -4.21 -14.22
N ARG A 86 8.43 -5.50 -14.00
CA ARG A 86 8.84 -6.23 -12.79
C ARG A 86 10.01 -7.20 -13.01
N SER A 87 10.81 -6.98 -14.04
CA SER A 87 12.01 -7.83 -14.32
C SER A 87 13.01 -7.88 -13.15
N ALA A 88 13.08 -6.84 -12.33
CA ALA A 88 13.94 -6.80 -11.15
C ALA A 88 13.36 -7.47 -9.88
N ALA A 89 12.26 -8.24 -9.98
CA ALA A 89 11.60 -8.89 -8.84
C ALA A 89 12.54 -9.78 -8.02
N SER A 90 13.54 -10.42 -8.65
CA SER A 90 14.55 -11.24 -7.96
C SER A 90 15.47 -10.47 -7.02
N ARG A 91 15.55 -9.15 -7.16
CA ARG A 91 16.42 -8.28 -6.35
C ARG A 91 15.61 -7.32 -5.46
N HIS A 92 14.27 -7.36 -5.61
CA HIS A 92 13.41 -6.40 -4.93
C HIS A 92 13.35 -6.69 -3.44
N ASN A 93 13.62 -5.67 -2.63
CA ASN A 93 13.42 -5.66 -1.18
C ASN A 93 13.97 -6.90 -0.45
N MET A 94 15.23 -7.25 -0.72
CA MET A 94 15.92 -8.25 0.09
C MET A 94 16.04 -7.77 1.54
N ALA A 95 15.80 -8.65 2.49
CA ALA A 95 15.85 -8.35 3.92
C ALA A 95 17.17 -7.67 4.30
N GLY A 96 17.09 -6.60 5.08
CA GLY A 96 18.25 -5.78 5.45
C GLY A 96 18.70 -4.76 4.39
N SER A 97 18.12 -4.79 3.17
CA SER A 97 18.43 -3.76 2.17
C SER A 97 17.72 -2.43 2.51
N PRO A 98 18.28 -1.28 2.09
CA PRO A 98 17.63 0.02 2.28
C PRO A 98 16.23 0.11 1.66
N GLY A 99 15.95 -0.67 0.63
CA GLY A 99 14.65 -0.72 -0.04
C GLY A 99 13.49 -1.10 0.87
N THR A 100 13.74 -1.91 1.92
CA THR A 100 12.70 -2.37 2.86
C THR A 100 12.27 -1.32 3.88
N GLN A 101 12.99 -0.19 3.97
CA GLN A 101 12.66 0.89 4.91
C GLN A 101 11.44 1.68 4.41
N VAL A 102 10.48 1.92 5.29
CA VAL A 102 9.39 2.87 5.03
C VAL A 102 9.99 4.24 4.72
N ILE A 103 9.35 5.00 3.83
CA ILE A 103 9.76 6.40 3.55
C ILE A 103 9.78 7.18 4.87
N PRO A 104 10.92 7.77 5.28
CA PRO A 104 11.07 8.39 6.61
C PRO A 104 10.03 9.46 6.91
N GLU A 105 9.63 10.26 5.90
CA GLU A 105 8.64 11.33 6.04
C GLU A 105 7.21 10.82 6.33
N LEU A 106 6.96 9.53 6.14
CA LEU A 106 5.67 8.90 6.39
C LEU A 106 5.58 8.18 7.72
N LEU A 107 6.72 7.85 8.33
CA LEU A 107 6.79 7.05 9.54
C LEU A 107 6.64 7.93 10.81
N ASP A 108 5.87 7.42 11.77
CA ASP A 108 5.75 7.98 13.12
C ASP A 108 6.04 6.85 14.13
N PRO A 109 6.66 7.14 15.29
CA PRO A 109 6.95 6.10 16.30
C PRO A 109 5.73 5.33 16.83
N ARG A 110 4.53 5.87 16.65
CA ARG A 110 3.25 5.23 17.06
C ARG A 110 2.73 4.25 16.02
N ASP A 111 3.27 4.25 14.82
CA ASP A 111 2.78 3.42 13.72
C ASP A 111 3.14 1.94 13.95
N VAL A 112 2.34 1.07 13.35
CA VAL A 112 2.63 -0.36 13.28
C VAL A 112 3.28 -0.68 11.95
N VAL A 113 4.32 -1.50 11.96
CA VAL A 113 4.96 -1.98 10.73
C VAL A 113 4.77 -3.48 10.61
N VAL A 114 4.17 -3.91 9.51
CA VAL A 114 4.04 -5.30 9.07
C VAL A 114 5.06 -5.52 7.95
N ASP A 115 6.19 -6.12 8.26
CA ASP A 115 7.41 -6.08 7.43
C ASP A 115 7.72 -7.37 6.65
N ARG A 116 6.76 -8.29 6.54
CA ARG A 116 7.00 -9.63 5.93
C ARG A 116 6.05 -9.99 4.79
N LYS A 117 5.46 -9.01 4.15
CA LYS A 117 4.60 -9.24 2.99
C LYS A 117 5.38 -9.90 1.85
N LYS A 118 4.82 -10.95 1.23
CA LYS A 118 5.45 -11.75 0.16
C LYS A 118 4.65 -11.74 -1.15
N ARG A 119 3.41 -11.27 -1.12
CA ARG A 119 2.48 -11.30 -2.26
C ARG A 119 1.78 -9.96 -2.39
N TYR A 120 1.02 -9.75 -3.46
CA TYR A 120 0.27 -8.51 -3.68
C TYR A 120 -0.73 -8.24 -2.57
N ASP A 121 -1.48 -9.26 -2.15
CA ASP A 121 -2.36 -9.17 -1.00
C ASP A 121 -1.56 -8.97 0.30
N CYS A 122 -1.92 -7.91 1.03
CA CYS A 122 -1.28 -7.56 2.30
C CYS A 122 -1.68 -8.49 3.46
N PHE A 123 -2.78 -9.21 3.36
CA PHE A 123 -3.23 -10.17 4.38
C PHE A 123 -2.54 -11.53 4.23
N HIS A 124 -2.15 -11.88 3.00
CA HIS A 124 -1.61 -13.20 2.71
C HIS A 124 -0.27 -13.46 3.38
N GLY A 125 -0.27 -14.35 4.38
CA GLY A 125 0.94 -14.77 5.10
C GLY A 125 1.58 -13.69 5.98
N THR A 126 0.80 -12.67 6.39
CA THR A 126 1.20 -11.63 7.32
C THR A 126 0.32 -11.64 8.57
N ASP A 127 0.68 -10.84 9.56
CA ASP A 127 -0.12 -10.60 10.75
C ASP A 127 -1.05 -9.37 10.64
N LEU A 128 -1.23 -8.83 9.43
CA LEU A 128 -2.03 -7.62 9.20
C LEU A 128 -3.46 -7.76 9.76
N ASP A 129 -4.11 -8.88 9.50
CA ASP A 129 -5.49 -9.12 9.96
C ASP A 129 -5.57 -9.16 11.49
N PHE A 130 -4.60 -9.81 12.15
CA PHE A 130 -4.50 -9.80 13.60
C PHE A 130 -4.32 -8.38 14.15
N VAL A 131 -3.44 -7.59 13.55
CA VAL A 131 -3.20 -6.19 13.93
C VAL A 131 -4.49 -5.37 13.79
N LEU A 132 -5.15 -5.45 12.64
CA LEU A 132 -6.35 -4.67 12.36
C LEU A 132 -7.52 -5.05 13.28
N GLN A 133 -7.78 -6.35 13.45
CA GLN A 133 -8.94 -6.82 14.22
C GLN A 133 -8.70 -6.82 15.72
N ARG A 134 -7.56 -7.31 16.17
CA ARG A 134 -7.32 -7.58 17.60
C ARG A 134 -6.65 -6.42 18.33
N LYS A 135 -5.72 -5.72 17.65
CA LYS A 135 -5.03 -4.59 18.27
C LYS A 135 -5.77 -3.27 18.06
N LEU A 136 -6.35 -3.07 16.86
CA LEU A 136 -6.92 -1.78 16.47
C LEU A 136 -8.45 -1.76 16.42
N SER A 137 -9.11 -2.93 16.46
CA SER A 137 -10.56 -3.07 16.32
C SER A 137 -11.12 -2.36 15.07
N ALA A 138 -10.35 -2.37 13.99
CA ALA A 138 -10.65 -1.68 12.76
C ALA A 138 -11.86 -2.31 12.05
N ARG A 139 -12.71 -1.46 11.49
CA ARG A 139 -13.82 -1.82 10.60
C ARG A 139 -13.75 -1.10 9.26
N THR A 140 -13.16 0.07 9.22
CA THR A 140 -12.93 0.86 8.00
C THR A 140 -11.44 0.94 7.73
N LEU A 141 -11.01 0.56 6.52
CA LEU A 141 -9.62 0.66 6.09
C LEU A 141 -9.45 1.77 5.05
N ILE A 142 -8.54 2.70 5.32
CA ILE A 142 -8.14 3.76 4.40
C ILE A 142 -6.85 3.31 3.72
N LEU A 143 -6.97 2.82 2.48
CA LEU A 143 -5.84 2.26 1.73
C LEU A 143 -5.08 3.37 0.98
N THR A 144 -3.77 3.34 1.10
CA THR A 144 -2.82 4.20 0.38
C THR A 144 -1.67 3.35 -0.15
N GLY A 145 -0.85 3.88 -1.04
CA GLY A 145 0.40 3.24 -1.43
C GLY A 145 0.48 2.77 -2.86
N VAL A 146 1.30 1.76 -3.10
CA VAL A 146 1.72 1.33 -4.45
C VAL A 146 1.83 -0.19 -4.55
N ASN A 147 1.60 -0.77 -5.72
CA ASN A 147 1.09 -0.19 -6.96
C ASN A 147 -0.43 -0.29 -6.99
N THR A 148 -1.11 0.72 -7.53
CA THR A 148 -2.59 0.79 -7.56
C THR A 148 -3.22 -0.45 -8.17
N ASN A 149 -2.68 -0.93 -9.30
CA ASN A 149 -3.21 -2.05 -10.09
C ASN A 149 -2.75 -3.44 -9.61
N SER A 150 -2.02 -3.52 -8.52
CA SER A 150 -1.55 -4.81 -7.97
C SER A 150 -1.73 -4.87 -6.46
N CYS A 151 -0.78 -4.38 -5.65
CA CYS A 151 -0.87 -4.53 -4.19
C CYS A 151 -2.10 -3.83 -3.59
N VAL A 152 -2.40 -2.60 -4.04
CA VAL A 152 -3.58 -1.86 -3.54
C VAL A 152 -4.86 -2.53 -3.99
N LEU A 153 -4.99 -2.86 -5.29
CA LEU A 153 -6.16 -3.54 -5.85
C LEU A 153 -6.42 -4.88 -5.16
N CYS A 154 -5.40 -5.72 -5.06
CA CYS A 154 -5.51 -7.05 -4.45
C CYS A 154 -5.92 -6.94 -2.97
N THR A 155 -5.29 -6.03 -2.21
CA THR A 155 -5.63 -5.79 -0.81
C THR A 155 -7.03 -5.23 -0.63
N ALA A 156 -7.53 -4.38 -1.56
CA ALA A 156 -8.89 -3.86 -1.50
C ALA A 156 -9.93 -4.97 -1.63
N PHE A 157 -9.74 -5.91 -2.56
CA PHE A 157 -10.61 -7.08 -2.72
C PHE A 157 -10.57 -7.98 -1.48
N GLU A 158 -9.38 -8.26 -0.95
CA GLU A 158 -9.21 -9.10 0.23
C GLU A 158 -9.77 -8.44 1.50
N ALA A 159 -9.65 -7.12 1.64
CA ALA A 159 -10.26 -6.39 2.75
C ALA A 159 -11.79 -6.46 2.67
N ASN A 160 -12.36 -6.25 1.47
CA ASN A 160 -13.80 -6.37 1.25
C ASN A 160 -14.31 -7.80 1.53
N ALA A 161 -13.57 -8.83 1.11
CA ALA A 161 -13.92 -10.24 1.39
C ALA A 161 -13.84 -10.59 2.89
N ARG A 162 -13.22 -9.74 3.72
CA ARG A 162 -13.17 -9.84 5.19
C ARG A 162 -14.15 -8.91 5.89
N ASP A 163 -15.12 -8.37 5.15
CA ASP A 163 -16.16 -7.45 5.64
C ASP A 163 -15.64 -6.11 6.19
N TYR A 164 -14.44 -5.68 5.79
CA TYR A 164 -14.03 -4.31 6.05
C TYR A 164 -14.72 -3.33 5.10
N GLU A 165 -15.12 -2.17 5.61
CA GLU A 165 -15.42 -1.02 4.77
C GLU A 165 -14.10 -0.50 4.17
N VAL A 166 -14.00 -0.47 2.84
CA VAL A 166 -12.76 -0.09 2.15
C VAL A 166 -12.89 1.30 1.54
N VAL A 167 -11.92 2.15 1.85
CA VAL A 167 -11.75 3.49 1.27
C VAL A 167 -10.37 3.56 0.65
N VAL A 168 -10.27 3.91 -0.63
CA VAL A 168 -8.98 4.12 -1.31
C VAL A 168 -8.75 5.62 -1.48
N ALA A 169 -7.63 6.12 -0.95
CA ALA A 169 -7.21 7.52 -1.10
C ALA A 169 -6.58 7.73 -2.48
N SER A 170 -7.37 8.19 -3.45
CA SER A 170 -7.00 8.21 -4.88
C SER A 170 -5.77 9.05 -5.22
N ASP A 171 -5.49 10.09 -4.46
CA ASP A 171 -4.31 10.94 -4.60
C ASP A 171 -3.09 10.44 -3.80
N CYS A 172 -3.30 9.42 -2.94
CA CYS A 172 -2.27 8.76 -2.15
C CYS A 172 -1.87 7.37 -2.71
N VAL A 173 -2.27 7.06 -3.93
CA VAL A 173 -1.90 5.82 -4.64
C VAL A 173 -1.36 6.14 -6.03
N ASP A 174 -0.51 5.26 -6.57
CA ASP A 174 -0.03 5.30 -7.97
C ASP A 174 0.57 3.95 -8.37
N THR A 175 1.00 3.84 -9.63
CA THR A 175 1.63 2.63 -10.17
C THR A 175 2.79 2.93 -11.11
N MET A 176 3.73 2.00 -11.18
CA MET A 176 4.82 1.99 -12.17
C MET A 176 4.35 1.56 -13.58
N ASP A 177 3.12 1.03 -13.69
CA ASP A 177 2.59 0.45 -14.94
C ASP A 177 1.82 1.47 -15.80
N GLY A 178 1.89 2.76 -15.47
CA GLY A 178 1.35 3.85 -16.27
C GLY A 178 -0.09 4.27 -15.90
N ALA A 179 -0.48 5.43 -16.46
CA ALA A 179 -1.73 6.12 -16.10
C ALA A 179 -3.00 5.32 -16.45
N GLU A 180 -2.96 4.55 -17.53
CA GLU A 180 -4.09 3.72 -17.95
C GLU A 180 -4.39 2.63 -16.91
N MET A 181 -3.37 1.90 -16.46
CA MET A 181 -3.51 0.86 -15.45
C MET A 181 -3.91 1.44 -14.09
N HIS A 182 -3.39 2.63 -13.75
CA HIS A 182 -3.82 3.36 -12.56
C HIS A 182 -5.32 3.69 -12.62
N SER A 183 -5.77 4.31 -13.68
CA SER A 183 -7.17 4.73 -13.87
C SER A 183 -8.11 3.53 -13.91
N PHE A 184 -7.73 2.45 -14.61
CA PHE A 184 -8.48 1.20 -14.65
C PHE A 184 -8.68 0.64 -13.24
N ALA A 185 -7.60 0.53 -12.46
CA ALA A 185 -7.65 -0.04 -11.12
C ALA A 185 -8.54 0.78 -10.16
N LEU A 186 -8.44 2.11 -10.18
CA LEU A 186 -9.31 2.99 -9.40
C LEU A 186 -10.79 2.82 -9.78
N ARG A 187 -11.10 2.79 -11.08
CA ARG A 187 -12.47 2.57 -11.54
C ARG A 187 -12.99 1.20 -11.15
N ASN A 188 -12.17 0.15 -11.29
CA ASN A 188 -12.57 -1.20 -10.90
C ASN A 188 -12.91 -1.26 -9.40
N MET A 189 -12.03 -0.73 -8.54
CA MET A 189 -12.29 -0.69 -7.10
C MET A 189 -13.56 0.11 -6.76
N ALA A 190 -13.79 1.24 -7.43
CA ALA A 190 -14.94 2.11 -7.17
C ALA A 190 -16.29 1.46 -7.48
N ILE A 191 -16.35 0.55 -8.44
CA ILE A 191 -17.60 -0.14 -8.85
C ILE A 191 -17.77 -1.50 -8.17
N THR A 192 -16.74 -2.03 -7.51
CA THR A 192 -16.79 -3.41 -7.00
C THR A 192 -16.64 -3.53 -5.48
N VAL A 193 -15.64 -2.87 -4.86
CA VAL A 193 -15.21 -3.20 -3.49
C VAL A 193 -14.89 -2.02 -2.58
N ALA A 194 -14.76 -0.78 -3.10
CA ALA A 194 -14.27 0.34 -2.30
C ALA A 194 -14.93 1.68 -2.63
N ARG A 195 -14.96 2.57 -1.66
CA ARG A 195 -15.13 4.00 -1.95
C ARG A 195 -13.78 4.58 -2.38
N VAL A 196 -13.70 5.14 -3.56
CA VAL A 196 -12.50 5.81 -4.06
C VAL A 196 -12.68 7.32 -3.88
N LEU A 197 -11.95 7.91 -2.96
CA LEU A 197 -12.07 9.30 -2.52
C LEU A 197 -10.70 9.98 -2.56
N ARG A 198 -10.68 11.28 -2.71
CA ARG A 198 -9.47 12.07 -2.47
C ARG A 198 -9.19 12.21 -0.96
N SER A 199 -7.97 12.50 -0.60
CA SER A 199 -7.58 12.67 0.81
C SER A 199 -8.39 13.77 1.53
N ASP A 200 -8.70 14.87 0.87
CA ASP A 200 -9.53 15.95 1.40
C ASP A 200 -10.99 15.50 1.65
N GLU A 201 -11.57 14.71 0.77
CA GLU A 201 -12.91 14.12 0.94
C GLU A 201 -12.93 13.10 2.11
N ILE A 202 -11.87 12.30 2.25
CA ILE A 202 -11.71 11.38 3.38
C ILE A 202 -11.70 12.17 4.69
N LEU A 203 -10.89 13.22 4.77
CA LEU A 203 -10.79 14.06 5.96
C LEU A 203 -12.11 14.78 6.28
N ALA A 204 -12.85 15.22 5.28
CA ALA A 204 -14.18 15.82 5.45
C ALA A 204 -15.23 14.80 5.92
N SER A 205 -15.04 13.52 5.67
CA SER A 205 -15.95 12.45 6.08
C SER A 205 -15.66 11.87 7.47
N LEU A 206 -14.55 12.26 8.10
CA LEU A 206 -14.25 11.86 9.48
C LEU A 206 -15.22 12.53 10.45
N GLY A 207 -15.93 11.75 11.23
CA GLY A 207 -17.01 12.25 12.07
C GLY A 207 -17.03 11.80 13.50
#